data_9f0a69ca2e0aad9dc09f311028921264
#
_entry.id   9f0a69ca2e0aad9dc09f311028921264
#
_cell.length_a   1.000
_cell.length_b   1.000
_cell.length_c   1.000
_cell.angle_alpha   90.00
_cell.angle_beta   90.00
_cell.angle_gamma   90.00
#
_symmetry.space_group_name_H-M   'P 1'
#
loop_
_entity.id
_entity.type
_entity.pdbx_description
1 polymer ?
#
loop_
_entity_poly.entity_id
_entity_poly.type
_entity_poly.pdbx_seq_one_letter_code
_entity_poly.pdbx_strand_id
1 'polypeptide(L)'
;MKKLSLVDYGKLELRDDWEGIALLPGMVKVQVSACAICGSDIALFRGKRDLKEERYFGHEFAGVVVDAAPGADSIPLGTRVASEVSRSCGKCWNCRHGLASYCKSMNEAFLPGGFARETGVLHTAENSFLSPLPDSIDDITASLLEPTNCSYEVALKANIQPGDTVAVIGMGPMGFITARLLQAMGAGLVVGIVNKPSRLEKVREIGFMDAIDSSAPDWLDQVREVFGPYGPDVVVELSGNYAALQNAIQIVRPAGRIVVGSVYAGFADKVEMRPVMRKELTIVGAKGPYPNLNAVGGSASLDMLVKLQDDLRRIITVYEAKDAIRAFEDMMSGRAIKSVITFQ
;
A
#
# COMPACT_ATOMS: atom_id res chain seq x y z
N MET A 1 14.65 -13.04 21.30
CA MET A 1 14.45 -12.72 19.85
C MET A 1 14.19 -11.24 19.69
N LYS A 2 14.50 -10.67 18.51
CA LYS A 2 14.35 -9.22 18.26
C LYS A 2 12.86 -8.85 18.01
N LYS A 3 12.40 -7.81 18.70
CA LYS A 3 11.09 -7.18 18.47
C LYS A 3 11.21 -5.67 18.55
N LEU A 4 10.73 -4.96 17.55
CA LEU A 4 10.58 -3.51 17.59
C LEU A 4 9.24 -3.15 18.21
N SER A 5 9.25 -2.42 19.31
CA SER A 5 8.05 -1.99 20.03
C SER A 5 7.93 -0.48 20.00
N LEU A 6 6.73 0.01 19.74
CA LEU A 6 6.39 1.42 19.91
C LEU A 6 5.97 1.64 21.37
N VAL A 7 6.91 2.11 22.20
CA VAL A 7 6.71 2.25 23.66
C VAL A 7 6.01 3.54 24.02
N ASP A 8 6.10 4.55 23.15
CA ASP A 8 5.40 5.83 23.25
C ASP A 8 5.40 6.50 21.86
N TYR A 9 4.61 7.53 21.69
CA TYR A 9 4.61 8.30 20.45
C TYR A 9 6.01 8.87 20.15
N GLY A 10 6.50 8.59 18.96
CA GLY A 10 7.84 8.96 18.53
C GLY A 10 8.96 8.13 19.14
N LYS A 11 8.67 7.08 19.91
CA LYS A 11 9.68 6.31 20.61
C LYS A 11 9.59 4.81 20.30
N LEU A 12 10.60 4.31 19.58
CA LEU A 12 10.77 2.90 19.28
C LEU A 12 11.85 2.30 20.16
N GLU A 13 11.65 1.08 20.63
CA GLU A 13 12.65 0.28 21.31
C GLU A 13 12.83 -1.07 20.61
N LEU A 14 14.07 -1.43 20.29
CA LEU A 14 14.41 -2.76 19.85
C LEU A 14 14.71 -3.63 21.08
N ARG A 15 13.89 -4.64 21.29
CA ARG A 15 14.07 -5.64 22.36
C ARG A 15 14.69 -6.90 21.80
N ASP A 16 15.73 -7.40 22.46
CA ASP A 16 16.39 -8.66 22.13
C ASP A 16 15.94 -9.82 23.03
N ASP A 17 15.24 -9.52 24.13
CA ASP A 17 14.79 -10.41 25.18
C ASP A 17 13.35 -10.95 24.98
N TRP A 18 12.75 -10.68 23.81
CA TRP A 18 11.40 -11.13 23.53
C TRP A 18 11.35 -12.66 23.37
N GLU A 19 10.46 -13.30 24.14
CA GLU A 19 10.33 -14.77 24.20
C GLU A 19 9.60 -15.37 22.98
N GLY A 20 9.07 -14.52 22.09
CA GLY A 20 8.29 -14.96 20.93
C GLY A 20 6.78 -14.92 21.19
N ILE A 21 6.01 -15.53 20.32
CA ILE A 21 4.56 -15.56 20.39
C ILE A 21 4.03 -16.97 20.72
N ALA A 22 3.09 -17.04 21.66
CA ALA A 22 2.25 -18.22 21.85
C ALA A 22 1.12 -18.20 20.80
N LEU A 23 1.05 -19.25 19.99
CA LEU A 23 0.02 -19.36 18.96
C LEU A 23 -1.37 -19.65 19.58
N LEU A 24 -2.38 -18.97 19.08
CA LEU A 24 -3.77 -19.30 19.33
C LEU A 24 -4.27 -20.34 18.30
N PRO A 25 -5.36 -21.09 18.60
CA PRO A 25 -5.96 -22.00 17.63
C PRO A 25 -6.26 -21.31 16.29
N GLY A 26 -5.94 -21.99 15.20
CA GLY A 26 -6.11 -21.48 13.85
C GLY A 26 -4.99 -20.55 13.35
N MET A 27 -3.92 -20.37 14.12
CA MET A 27 -2.78 -19.55 13.73
C MET A 27 -1.59 -20.35 13.26
N VAL A 28 -0.82 -19.76 12.36
CA VAL A 28 0.54 -20.19 12.02
C VAL A 28 1.55 -19.16 12.54
N LYS A 29 2.77 -19.62 12.83
CA LYS A 29 3.90 -18.77 13.17
C LYS A 29 4.73 -18.52 11.93
N VAL A 30 4.97 -17.25 11.66
CA VAL A 30 5.86 -16.81 10.58
C VAL A 30 7.13 -16.24 11.19
N GLN A 31 8.27 -16.80 10.81
CA GLN A 31 9.57 -16.20 11.06
C GLN A 31 9.77 -15.10 10.01
N VAL A 32 9.73 -13.83 10.46
CA VAL A 32 9.78 -12.67 9.58
C VAL A 32 11.20 -12.42 9.11
N SER A 33 11.38 -12.31 7.80
CA SER A 33 12.64 -11.95 7.15
C SER A 33 12.70 -10.44 6.88
N ALA A 34 11.60 -9.86 6.42
CA ALA A 34 11.48 -8.46 6.04
C ALA A 34 10.10 -7.91 6.37
N CYS A 35 10.05 -6.66 6.83
CA CYS A 35 8.81 -5.92 7.08
C CYS A 35 8.93 -4.48 6.59
N ALA A 36 8.03 -4.08 5.70
CA ALA A 36 7.99 -2.73 5.17
C ALA A 36 7.20 -1.78 6.09
N ILE A 37 7.57 -0.51 6.10
CA ILE A 37 6.89 0.53 6.87
C ILE A 37 5.73 1.10 6.05
N CYS A 38 4.51 1.04 6.59
CA CYS A 38 3.32 1.68 6.02
C CYS A 38 3.15 3.13 6.50
N GLY A 39 2.41 3.93 5.74
CA GLY A 39 1.98 5.25 6.17
C GLY A 39 1.14 5.23 7.47
N SER A 40 0.42 4.14 7.73
CA SER A 40 -0.33 3.92 8.97
C SER A 40 0.58 3.70 10.18
N ASP A 41 1.75 3.03 9.99
CA ASP A 41 2.77 2.88 11.04
C ASP A 41 3.38 4.25 11.38
N ILE A 42 3.64 5.07 10.36
CA ILE A 42 4.08 6.46 10.55
C ILE A 42 3.03 7.29 11.28
N ALA A 43 1.74 7.12 10.97
CA ALA A 43 0.66 7.83 11.65
C ALA A 43 0.55 7.41 13.12
N LEU A 44 0.73 6.13 13.42
CA LEU A 44 0.77 5.60 14.78
C LEU A 44 1.99 6.14 15.53
N PHE A 45 3.18 6.06 14.94
CA PHE A 45 4.42 6.60 15.49
C PHE A 45 4.32 8.09 15.85
N ARG A 46 3.62 8.88 15.01
CA ARG A 46 3.40 10.32 15.23
C ARG A 46 2.26 10.67 16.18
N GLY A 47 1.59 9.71 16.78
CA GLY A 47 0.44 9.94 17.66
C GLY A 47 -0.83 10.43 16.94
N LYS A 48 -0.94 10.18 15.62
CA LYS A 48 -2.16 10.47 14.86
C LYS A 48 -3.19 9.34 14.95
N ARG A 49 -2.83 8.22 15.56
CA ARG A 49 -3.66 7.05 15.83
C ARG A 49 -3.45 6.60 17.27
N ASP A 50 -4.44 5.93 17.87
CA ASP A 50 -4.36 5.42 19.24
C ASP A 50 -3.33 4.27 19.33
N LEU A 51 -2.46 4.28 20.36
CA LEU A 51 -1.51 3.20 20.65
C LEU A 51 -2.17 1.82 20.80
N LYS A 52 -3.46 1.75 21.14
CA LYS A 52 -4.23 0.51 21.13
C LYS A 52 -4.24 -0.19 19.76
N GLU A 53 -3.91 0.53 18.71
CA GLU A 53 -3.77 -0.02 17.35
C GLU A 53 -2.38 -0.61 17.07
N GLU A 54 -1.46 -0.67 18.06
CA GLU A 54 -0.12 -1.27 17.93
C GLU A 54 -0.15 -2.70 17.39
N ARG A 55 -1.25 -3.43 17.58
CA ARG A 55 -1.45 -4.77 17.00
C ARG A 55 -1.31 -4.83 15.47
N TYR A 56 -1.46 -3.70 14.78
CA TYR A 56 -1.29 -3.60 13.32
C TYR A 56 0.08 -3.05 12.92
N PHE A 57 0.95 -2.80 13.88
CA PHE A 57 2.28 -2.23 13.64
C PHE A 57 3.16 -3.23 12.90
N GLY A 58 3.52 -2.90 11.64
CA GLY A 58 4.23 -3.82 10.74
C GLY A 58 3.34 -4.89 10.11
N HIS A 59 2.38 -4.51 9.29
CA HIS A 59 1.47 -5.43 8.60
C HIS A 59 1.91 -5.79 7.18
N GLU A 60 3.02 -5.22 6.69
CA GLU A 60 3.58 -5.46 5.37
C GLU A 60 4.84 -6.33 5.50
N PHE A 61 4.72 -7.66 5.66
CA PHE A 61 5.87 -8.51 5.91
C PHE A 61 5.94 -9.74 5.00
N ALA A 62 7.14 -10.30 4.89
CA ALA A 62 7.41 -11.60 4.29
C ALA A 62 8.32 -12.42 5.20
N GLY A 63 8.24 -13.74 5.09
CA GLY A 63 9.01 -14.66 5.90
C GLY A 63 8.68 -16.12 5.61
N VAL A 64 8.97 -17.00 6.57
CA VAL A 64 8.81 -18.44 6.44
C VAL A 64 7.91 -18.98 7.54
N VAL A 65 6.97 -19.85 7.20
CA VAL A 65 6.13 -20.56 8.17
C VAL A 65 6.98 -21.58 8.93
N VAL A 66 7.04 -21.44 10.27
CA VAL A 66 7.91 -22.28 11.13
C VAL A 66 7.13 -23.11 12.15
N ASP A 67 5.85 -22.80 12.39
CA ASP A 67 5.01 -23.52 13.35
C ASP A 67 3.52 -23.31 13.03
N ALA A 68 2.64 -24.21 13.49
CA ALA A 68 1.20 -24.12 13.29
C ALA A 68 0.44 -24.66 14.50
N ALA A 69 -0.57 -23.92 14.97
CA ALA A 69 -1.46 -24.35 16.03
C ALA A 69 -2.58 -25.26 15.51
N PRO A 70 -3.23 -26.06 16.39
CA PRO A 70 -4.42 -26.82 16.02
C PRO A 70 -5.51 -25.92 15.41
N GLY A 71 -6.13 -26.41 14.32
CA GLY A 71 -7.17 -25.66 13.60
C GLY A 71 -6.63 -24.66 12.57
N ALA A 72 -5.33 -24.48 12.44
CA ALA A 72 -4.74 -23.82 11.27
C ALA A 72 -4.96 -24.68 10.03
N ASP A 73 -5.19 -24.00 8.89
CA ASP A 73 -5.24 -24.69 7.59
C ASP A 73 -3.85 -25.24 7.23
N SER A 74 -3.84 -26.26 6.38
CA SER A 74 -2.60 -26.92 6.01
C SER A 74 -1.75 -26.01 5.12
N ILE A 75 -0.72 -25.43 5.72
CA ILE A 75 0.38 -24.78 5.01
C ILE A 75 1.67 -25.48 5.44
N PRO A 76 2.47 -26.04 4.51
CA PRO A 76 3.69 -26.76 4.88
C PRO A 76 4.67 -25.86 5.64
N LEU A 77 5.29 -26.41 6.70
CA LEU A 77 6.42 -25.74 7.35
C LEU A 77 7.53 -25.54 6.33
N GLY A 78 8.21 -24.41 6.42
CA GLY A 78 9.21 -24.00 5.43
C GLY A 78 8.64 -23.23 4.22
N THR A 79 7.32 -23.13 4.09
CA THR A 79 6.71 -22.31 3.02
C THR A 79 7.04 -20.84 3.21
N ARG A 80 7.58 -20.21 2.17
CA ARG A 80 7.77 -18.75 2.12
C ARG A 80 6.43 -18.07 1.87
N VAL A 81 6.14 -17.02 2.64
CA VAL A 81 4.85 -16.32 2.61
C VAL A 81 5.03 -14.82 2.70
N ALA A 82 4.07 -14.07 2.17
CA ALA A 82 3.90 -12.63 2.47
C ALA A 82 2.52 -12.35 3.04
N SER A 83 2.42 -11.29 3.83
CA SER A 83 1.16 -10.86 4.44
C SER A 83 0.24 -10.18 3.43
N GLU A 84 -1.03 -10.53 3.54
CA GLU A 84 -2.15 -9.78 2.95
C GLU A 84 -3.07 -9.31 4.07
N VAL A 85 -3.42 -8.02 4.12
CA VAL A 85 -4.28 -7.48 5.20
C VAL A 85 -5.69 -8.02 5.14
N SER A 86 -6.12 -8.62 4.05
CA SER A 86 -7.47 -9.12 3.97
C SER A 86 -7.64 -10.33 3.08
N ARG A 87 -8.07 -11.41 3.69
CA ARG A 87 -8.99 -12.34 3.02
C ARG A 87 -10.39 -12.13 3.56
N SER A 88 -11.35 -12.17 2.67
CA SER A 88 -12.75 -12.10 3.05
C SER A 88 -13.23 -13.47 3.51
N CYS A 89 -14.12 -13.52 4.51
CA CYS A 89 -14.71 -14.78 4.98
C CYS A 89 -15.66 -15.45 3.96
N GLY A 90 -15.97 -14.81 2.83
CA GLY A 90 -16.89 -15.30 1.80
C GLY A 90 -18.36 -15.37 2.21
N LYS A 91 -18.69 -15.44 3.51
CA LYS A 91 -20.04 -15.77 4.03
C LYS A 91 -20.81 -14.59 4.62
N CYS A 92 -20.18 -13.48 5.03
CA CYS A 92 -20.91 -12.33 5.54
C CYS A 92 -21.64 -11.57 4.43
N TRP A 93 -22.55 -10.67 4.82
CA TRP A 93 -23.35 -9.90 3.86
C TRP A 93 -22.46 -9.15 2.85
N ASN A 94 -21.43 -8.47 3.34
CA ASN A 94 -20.51 -7.71 2.48
C ASN A 94 -19.83 -8.62 1.44
N CYS A 95 -19.29 -9.78 1.87
CA CYS A 95 -18.64 -10.72 0.95
C CYS A 95 -19.59 -11.23 -0.14
N ARG A 96 -20.81 -11.61 0.25
CA ARG A 96 -21.82 -12.12 -0.68
C ARG A 96 -22.34 -11.07 -1.68
N HIS A 97 -22.13 -9.79 -1.40
CA HIS A 97 -22.51 -8.66 -2.26
C HIS A 97 -21.33 -8.02 -2.99
N GLY A 98 -20.17 -8.71 -3.10
CA GLY A 98 -19.00 -8.18 -3.79
C GLY A 98 -18.25 -7.08 -3.04
N LEU A 99 -18.57 -6.88 -1.75
CA LEU A 99 -17.99 -5.85 -0.87
C LEU A 99 -17.00 -6.48 0.11
N ALA A 100 -16.16 -7.37 -0.37
CA ALA A 100 -15.28 -8.17 0.48
C ALA A 100 -14.24 -7.35 1.25
N SER A 101 -13.80 -6.19 0.73
CA SER A 101 -12.97 -5.20 1.44
C SER A 101 -13.62 -4.66 2.74
N TYR A 102 -14.91 -4.89 2.91
CA TYR A 102 -15.69 -4.53 4.10
C TYR A 102 -16.07 -5.76 4.94
N CYS A 103 -15.35 -6.88 4.78
CA CYS A 103 -15.59 -8.09 5.53
C CYS A 103 -15.50 -7.82 7.03
N LYS A 104 -16.50 -8.31 7.80
CA LYS A 104 -16.54 -8.08 9.25
C LYS A 104 -15.41 -8.79 10.01
N SER A 105 -14.87 -9.88 9.46
CA SER A 105 -13.78 -10.66 10.06
C SER A 105 -12.39 -10.07 9.79
N MET A 106 -12.27 -9.01 9.02
CA MET A 106 -10.97 -8.40 8.69
C MET A 106 -10.17 -7.94 9.92
N ASN A 107 -10.84 -7.52 10.98
CA ASN A 107 -10.19 -6.92 12.15
C ASN A 107 -9.73 -7.95 13.21
N GLU A 108 -10.00 -9.24 13.01
CA GLU A 108 -9.78 -10.28 14.04
C GLU A 108 -8.45 -11.03 13.86
N ALA A 109 -7.64 -10.67 12.88
CA ALA A 109 -6.64 -11.56 12.31
C ALA A 109 -5.18 -11.31 12.71
N PHE A 110 -4.87 -10.21 13.38
CA PHE A 110 -3.49 -9.83 13.66
C PHE A 110 -3.12 -10.01 15.13
N LEU A 111 -2.00 -10.72 15.37
CA LEU A 111 -1.21 -10.70 16.60
C LEU A 111 0.26 -10.53 16.25
N PRO A 112 1.04 -9.88 17.10
CA PRO A 112 1.55 -8.53 16.85
C PRO A 112 2.20 -8.46 15.48
N GLY A 113 2.21 -7.27 14.86
CA GLY A 113 2.70 -7.09 13.50
C GLY A 113 4.14 -7.58 13.25
N GLY A 114 4.53 -7.62 11.99
CA GLY A 114 5.78 -8.16 11.50
C GLY A 114 7.05 -7.35 11.85
N PHE A 115 6.95 -6.29 12.66
CA PHE A 115 8.14 -5.66 13.24
C PHE A 115 8.70 -6.47 14.41
N ALA A 116 8.69 -7.79 14.25
CA ALA A 116 9.28 -8.75 15.17
C ALA A 116 9.88 -9.91 14.38
N ARG A 117 10.83 -10.63 15.00
CA ARG A 117 11.43 -11.82 14.38
C ARG A 117 10.41 -12.92 14.12
N GLU A 118 9.33 -12.95 14.89
CA GLU A 118 8.20 -13.88 14.70
C GLU A 118 6.88 -13.14 14.82
N THR A 119 5.88 -13.57 14.06
CA THR A 119 4.49 -13.14 14.19
C THR A 119 3.54 -14.30 14.07
N GLY A 120 2.42 -14.28 14.80
CA GLY A 120 1.32 -15.21 14.66
C GLY A 120 0.28 -14.66 13.70
N VAL A 121 -0.16 -15.47 12.74
CA VAL A 121 -1.11 -15.06 11.71
C VAL A 121 -2.26 -16.05 11.65
N LEU A 122 -3.49 -15.56 11.69
CA LEU A 122 -4.65 -16.40 11.48
C LEU A 122 -4.62 -16.98 10.06
N HIS A 123 -4.66 -18.31 9.97
CA HIS A 123 -4.62 -19.05 8.71
C HIS A 123 -5.53 -20.28 8.79
N THR A 124 -6.77 -20.13 8.38
CA THR A 124 -7.79 -21.19 8.35
C THR A 124 -8.37 -21.30 6.95
N ALA A 125 -9.05 -22.40 6.65
CA ALA A 125 -9.72 -22.60 5.37
C ALA A 125 -10.69 -21.46 5.00
N GLU A 126 -11.28 -20.81 6.02
CA GLU A 126 -12.24 -19.72 5.81
C GLU A 126 -11.57 -18.33 5.79
N ASN A 127 -10.40 -18.20 6.42
CA ASN A 127 -9.75 -16.91 6.64
C ASN A 127 -8.23 -17.05 6.69
N SER A 128 -7.54 -16.38 5.82
CA SER A 128 -6.08 -16.39 5.76
C SER A 128 -5.56 -15.01 5.33
N PHE A 129 -4.45 -14.60 5.93
CA PHE A 129 -3.77 -13.34 5.66
C PHE A 129 -2.37 -13.55 5.09
N LEU A 130 -2.10 -14.74 4.60
CA LEU A 130 -0.83 -15.12 4.01
C LEU A 130 -1.02 -15.64 2.60
N SER A 131 -0.13 -15.23 1.69
CA SER A 131 0.01 -15.81 0.36
C SER A 131 1.35 -16.52 0.25
N PRO A 132 1.36 -17.80 -0.18
CA PRO A 132 2.59 -18.49 -0.54
C PRO A 132 3.33 -17.76 -1.66
N LEU A 133 4.65 -17.66 -1.54
CA LEU A 133 5.51 -16.95 -2.49
C LEU A 133 6.14 -17.92 -3.49
N PRO A 134 6.23 -17.57 -4.77
CA PRO A 134 7.07 -18.28 -5.73
C PRO A 134 8.56 -18.02 -5.44
N ASP A 135 9.43 -18.93 -5.91
CA ASP A 135 10.88 -18.80 -5.74
C ASP A 135 11.48 -17.59 -6.49
N SER A 136 10.75 -17.07 -7.46
CA SER A 136 11.18 -15.96 -8.32
C SER A 136 11.22 -14.59 -7.66
N ILE A 137 10.68 -14.44 -6.42
CA ILE A 137 10.69 -13.16 -5.68
C ILE A 137 11.40 -13.31 -4.35
N ASP A 138 12.21 -12.31 -3.97
CA ASP A 138 12.86 -12.25 -2.65
C ASP A 138 11.91 -11.69 -1.57
N ASP A 139 12.21 -11.98 -0.29
CA ASP A 139 11.36 -11.59 0.84
C ASP A 139 11.28 -10.07 1.04
N ILE A 140 12.33 -9.32 0.66
CA ILE A 140 12.35 -7.86 0.78
C ILE A 140 11.31 -7.27 -0.18
N THR A 141 11.33 -7.69 -1.44
CA THR A 141 10.37 -7.25 -2.44
C THR A 141 8.97 -7.80 -2.15
N ALA A 142 8.88 -9.05 -1.69
CA ALA A 142 7.62 -9.70 -1.32
C ALA A 142 6.90 -9.02 -0.14
N SER A 143 7.62 -8.32 0.75
CA SER A 143 7.00 -7.51 1.82
C SER A 143 6.11 -6.39 1.29
N LEU A 144 6.21 -6.06 0.00
CA LEU A 144 5.32 -5.10 -0.66
C LEU A 144 4.00 -5.71 -1.18
N LEU A 145 3.68 -6.97 -0.87
CA LEU A 145 2.43 -7.60 -1.35
C LEU A 145 1.20 -6.84 -0.84
N GLU A 146 1.17 -6.49 0.44
CA GLU A 146 0.04 -5.75 1.00
C GLU A 146 -0.19 -4.39 0.32
N PRO A 147 0.81 -3.48 0.22
CA PRO A 147 0.60 -2.21 -0.48
C PRO A 147 0.37 -2.38 -1.99
N THR A 148 0.88 -3.44 -2.61
CA THR A 148 0.55 -3.78 -4.00
C THR A 148 -0.92 -4.17 -4.13
N ASN A 149 -1.46 -4.95 -3.20
CA ASN A 149 -2.87 -5.31 -3.16
C ASN A 149 -3.76 -4.07 -3.00
N CYS A 150 -3.41 -3.15 -2.10
CA CYS A 150 -4.11 -1.88 -1.95
C CYS A 150 -4.06 -1.02 -3.22
N SER A 151 -2.88 -0.93 -3.85
CA SER A 151 -2.68 -0.19 -5.10
C SER A 151 -3.43 -0.83 -6.28
N TYR A 152 -3.55 -2.15 -6.28
CA TYR A 152 -4.28 -2.90 -7.32
C TYR A 152 -5.78 -2.56 -7.29
N GLU A 153 -6.39 -2.45 -6.09
CA GLU A 153 -7.78 -1.97 -5.96
C GLU A 153 -7.93 -0.54 -6.51
N VAL A 154 -6.98 0.35 -6.22
CA VAL A 154 -6.98 1.71 -6.76
C VAL A 154 -6.91 1.69 -8.30
N ALA A 155 -6.02 0.88 -8.86
CA ALA A 155 -5.86 0.75 -10.30
C ALA A 155 -7.12 0.16 -10.98
N LEU A 156 -7.78 -0.83 -10.36
CA LEU A 156 -9.06 -1.36 -10.86
C LEU A 156 -10.18 -0.30 -10.84
N LYS A 157 -10.25 0.54 -9.79
CA LYS A 157 -11.23 1.64 -9.71
C LYS A 157 -10.98 2.75 -10.73
N ALA A 158 -9.75 2.88 -11.22
CA ALA A 158 -9.44 3.76 -12.34
C ALA A 158 -10.23 3.37 -13.61
N ASN A 159 -10.54 2.08 -13.77
CA ASN A 159 -11.34 1.54 -14.89
C ASN A 159 -10.84 2.06 -16.23
N ILE A 160 -9.51 2.03 -16.42
CA ILE A 160 -8.87 2.53 -17.64
C ILE A 160 -9.23 1.68 -18.85
N GLN A 161 -9.32 2.35 -20.00
CA GLN A 161 -9.35 1.69 -21.30
C GLN A 161 -7.94 1.69 -21.91
N PRO A 162 -7.61 0.73 -22.79
CA PRO A 162 -6.33 0.74 -23.49
C PRO A 162 -6.07 2.09 -24.19
N GLY A 163 -4.94 2.73 -23.85
CA GLY A 163 -4.57 4.02 -24.39
C GLY A 163 -4.99 5.23 -23.56
N ASP A 164 -5.80 5.08 -22.51
CA ASP A 164 -6.16 6.18 -21.60
C ASP A 164 -4.93 6.85 -21.01
N THR A 165 -5.02 8.14 -20.79
CA THR A 165 -4.02 8.96 -20.13
C THR A 165 -4.35 9.14 -18.65
N VAL A 166 -3.36 8.96 -17.76
CA VAL A 166 -3.57 8.96 -16.32
C VAL A 166 -2.60 9.92 -15.62
N ALA A 167 -3.11 10.79 -14.77
CA ALA A 167 -2.30 11.54 -13.81
C ALA A 167 -2.41 10.89 -12.41
N VAL A 168 -1.27 10.63 -11.76
CA VAL A 168 -1.21 10.10 -10.39
C VAL A 168 -0.68 11.20 -9.46
N ILE A 169 -1.55 11.77 -8.63
CA ILE A 169 -1.18 12.81 -7.66
C ILE A 169 -0.76 12.14 -6.34
N GLY A 170 0.47 12.43 -5.92
CA GLY A 170 1.03 11.85 -4.71
C GLY A 170 1.91 10.63 -4.99
N MET A 171 3.13 10.86 -5.49
CA MET A 171 4.12 9.85 -5.82
C MET A 171 4.91 9.37 -4.59
N GLY A 172 4.18 8.90 -3.56
CA GLY A 172 4.69 8.07 -2.48
C GLY A 172 4.73 6.60 -2.88
N PRO A 173 4.89 5.65 -1.91
CA PRO A 173 4.92 4.21 -2.22
C PRO A 173 3.68 3.76 -3.00
N MET A 174 2.48 4.09 -2.50
CA MET A 174 1.21 3.76 -3.17
C MET A 174 1.10 4.37 -4.57
N GLY A 175 1.50 5.65 -4.73
CA GLY A 175 1.44 6.33 -6.02
C GLY A 175 2.35 5.69 -7.05
N PHE A 176 3.58 5.33 -6.68
CA PHE A 176 4.52 4.66 -7.57
C PHE A 176 4.00 3.27 -7.97
N ILE A 177 3.57 2.46 -7.01
CA ILE A 177 3.01 1.12 -7.28
C ILE A 177 1.79 1.23 -8.20
N THR A 178 0.84 2.14 -7.88
CA THR A 178 -0.36 2.35 -8.70
C THR A 178 -0.01 2.80 -10.11
N ALA A 179 0.95 3.71 -10.28
CA ALA A 179 1.39 4.17 -11.60
C ALA A 179 1.95 3.01 -12.44
N ARG A 180 2.80 2.15 -11.84
CA ARG A 180 3.34 0.97 -12.52
C ARG A 180 2.26 -0.06 -12.86
N LEU A 181 1.30 -0.27 -11.97
CA LEU A 181 0.13 -1.12 -12.25
C LEU A 181 -0.69 -0.60 -13.43
N LEU A 182 -1.01 0.69 -13.46
CA LEU A 182 -1.76 1.30 -14.56
C LEU A 182 -1.05 1.20 -15.90
N GLN A 183 0.29 1.39 -15.93
CA GLN A 183 1.11 1.13 -17.12
C GLN A 183 1.01 -0.33 -17.56
N ALA A 184 1.16 -1.28 -16.63
CA ALA A 184 1.07 -2.71 -16.91
C ALA A 184 -0.32 -3.18 -17.35
N MET A 185 -1.38 -2.43 -16.96
CA MET A 185 -2.78 -2.68 -17.33
C MET A 185 -3.18 -2.03 -18.66
N GLY A 186 -2.29 -1.27 -19.32
CA GLY A 186 -2.51 -0.75 -20.66
C GLY A 186 -2.86 0.74 -20.76
N ALA A 187 -2.62 1.53 -19.72
CA ALA A 187 -2.65 2.99 -19.85
C ALA A 187 -1.65 3.45 -20.93
N GLY A 188 -2.07 4.37 -21.80
CA GLY A 188 -1.22 4.89 -22.88
C GLY A 188 -0.15 5.83 -22.38
N LEU A 189 -0.47 6.61 -21.34
CA LEU A 189 0.45 7.52 -20.66
C LEU A 189 0.10 7.58 -19.18
N VAL A 190 1.11 7.47 -18.30
CA VAL A 190 0.95 7.69 -16.86
C VAL A 190 1.95 8.72 -16.39
N VAL A 191 1.48 9.84 -15.83
CA VAL A 191 2.30 10.94 -15.34
C VAL A 191 2.13 11.10 -13.84
N GLY A 192 3.25 11.13 -13.11
CA GLY A 192 3.27 11.40 -11.69
C GLY A 192 3.16 12.89 -11.38
N ILE A 193 2.34 13.30 -10.42
CA ILE A 193 2.28 14.68 -9.94
C ILE A 193 2.76 14.72 -8.49
N VAL A 194 3.80 15.49 -8.25
CA VAL A 194 4.40 15.75 -6.94
C VAL A 194 4.14 17.20 -6.52
N ASN A 195 4.44 17.57 -5.28
CA ASN A 195 4.18 18.90 -4.75
C ASN A 195 5.44 19.63 -4.25
N LYS A 196 6.62 19.17 -4.68
CA LYS A 196 7.91 19.81 -4.36
C LYS A 196 9.04 19.29 -5.24
N PRO A 197 10.05 20.14 -5.55
CA PRO A 197 11.18 19.81 -6.43
C PRO A 197 11.95 18.56 -5.95
N SER A 198 12.27 18.47 -4.65
CA SER A 198 13.02 17.35 -4.11
C SER A 198 12.33 15.98 -4.28
N ARG A 199 10.98 15.98 -4.35
CA ARG A 199 10.23 14.75 -4.66
C ARG A 199 10.26 14.45 -6.14
N LEU A 200 10.26 15.46 -7.00
CA LEU A 200 10.39 15.29 -8.44
C LEU A 200 11.75 14.66 -8.80
N GLU A 201 12.83 15.18 -8.22
CA GLU A 201 14.17 14.59 -8.38
C GLU A 201 14.19 13.12 -7.96
N LYS A 202 13.65 12.84 -6.77
CA LYS A 202 13.62 11.47 -6.21
C LYS A 202 12.81 10.50 -7.07
N VAL A 203 11.69 10.92 -7.62
CA VAL A 203 10.84 10.11 -8.50
C VAL A 203 11.56 9.80 -9.83
N ARG A 204 12.32 10.78 -10.36
CA ARG A 204 13.13 10.59 -11.57
C ARG A 204 14.35 9.69 -11.32
N GLU A 205 15.02 9.83 -10.18
CA GLU A 205 16.15 8.95 -9.79
C GLU A 205 15.75 7.46 -9.78
N ILE A 206 14.54 7.14 -9.37
CA ILE A 206 14.04 5.75 -9.36
C ILE A 206 13.48 5.29 -10.72
N GLY A 207 13.67 6.09 -11.78
CA GLY A 207 13.33 5.73 -13.15
C GLY A 207 11.88 6.02 -13.55
N PHE A 208 11.17 6.91 -12.84
CA PHE A 208 9.85 7.40 -13.26
C PHE A 208 10.02 8.83 -13.84
N MET A 209 10.27 8.89 -15.15
CA MET A 209 10.66 10.15 -15.82
C MET A 209 9.48 11.09 -16.04
N ASP A 210 8.28 10.56 -16.31
CA ASP A 210 7.09 11.33 -16.62
C ASP A 210 6.46 11.87 -15.33
N ALA A 211 7.00 12.99 -14.83
CA ALA A 211 6.54 13.60 -13.59
C ALA A 211 6.58 15.14 -13.65
N ILE A 212 5.55 15.75 -13.03
CA ILE A 212 5.34 17.21 -12.94
C ILE A 212 5.33 17.62 -11.46
N ASP A 213 5.94 18.77 -11.16
CA ASP A 213 5.86 19.40 -9.83
C ASP A 213 4.75 20.45 -9.79
N SER A 214 3.67 20.15 -9.06
CA SER A 214 2.53 21.06 -8.90
C SER A 214 2.81 22.30 -8.02
N SER A 215 4.02 22.42 -7.45
CA SER A 215 4.45 23.66 -6.79
C SER A 215 5.07 24.66 -7.77
N ALA A 216 5.40 24.25 -8.99
CA ALA A 216 5.91 25.12 -10.03
C ALA A 216 4.80 26.08 -10.51
N PRO A 217 5.10 27.38 -10.79
CA PRO A 217 4.09 28.36 -11.22
C PRO A 217 3.38 27.97 -12.53
N ASP A 218 4.07 27.26 -13.41
CA ASP A 218 3.64 26.86 -14.76
C ASP A 218 3.13 25.40 -14.83
N TRP A 219 2.92 24.73 -13.68
CA TRP A 219 2.57 23.30 -13.65
C TRP A 219 1.29 22.95 -14.44
N LEU A 220 0.32 23.87 -14.50
CA LEU A 220 -0.90 23.66 -15.29
C LEU A 220 -0.62 23.73 -16.81
N ASP A 221 0.35 24.52 -17.22
CA ASP A 221 0.76 24.58 -18.64
C ASP A 221 1.52 23.28 -19.00
N GLN A 222 2.38 22.79 -18.10
CA GLN A 222 3.02 21.46 -18.25
C GLN A 222 1.96 20.34 -18.35
N VAL A 223 0.90 20.38 -17.54
CA VAL A 223 -0.21 19.41 -17.66
C VAL A 223 -0.87 19.49 -19.04
N ARG A 224 -1.13 20.72 -19.56
CA ARG A 224 -1.73 20.90 -20.89
C ARG A 224 -0.81 20.46 -22.02
N GLU A 225 0.49 20.68 -21.88
CA GLU A 225 1.50 20.23 -22.83
C GLU A 225 1.52 18.71 -22.94
N VAL A 226 1.45 18.01 -21.81
CA VAL A 226 1.57 16.56 -21.74
C VAL A 226 0.25 15.85 -22.10
N PHE A 227 -0.89 16.33 -21.57
CA PHE A 227 -2.20 15.68 -21.71
C PHE A 227 -3.11 16.33 -22.75
N GLY A 228 -2.66 17.42 -23.38
CA GLY A 228 -3.49 18.23 -24.26
C GLY A 228 -4.42 19.19 -23.51
N PRO A 229 -5.21 19.98 -24.25
CA PRO A 229 -5.97 21.10 -23.68
C PRO A 229 -7.10 20.71 -22.73
N TYR A 230 -7.52 19.46 -22.78
CA TYR A 230 -8.64 18.96 -21.96
C TYR A 230 -8.17 18.29 -20.66
N GLY A 231 -6.91 17.84 -20.59
CA GLY A 231 -6.34 17.12 -19.45
C GLY A 231 -6.47 15.58 -19.56
N PRO A 232 -6.00 14.85 -18.53
CA PRO A 232 -6.01 13.40 -18.52
C PRO A 232 -7.42 12.78 -18.45
N ASP A 233 -7.58 11.57 -18.96
CA ASP A 233 -8.80 10.76 -18.88
C ASP A 233 -9.14 10.41 -17.43
N VAL A 234 -8.12 10.03 -16.66
CA VAL A 234 -8.23 9.62 -15.26
C VAL A 234 -7.23 10.36 -14.40
N VAL A 235 -7.65 10.77 -13.20
CA VAL A 235 -6.76 11.25 -12.16
C VAL A 235 -6.89 10.36 -10.93
N VAL A 236 -5.76 9.85 -10.44
CA VAL A 236 -5.69 9.07 -9.20
C VAL A 236 -5.09 9.94 -8.09
N GLU A 237 -5.83 10.18 -7.01
CA GLU A 237 -5.39 10.99 -5.88
C GLU A 237 -4.97 10.10 -4.70
N LEU A 238 -3.67 10.14 -4.34
CA LEU A 238 -3.03 9.32 -3.33
C LEU A 238 -2.22 10.12 -2.30
N SER A 239 -2.42 11.44 -2.23
CA SER A 239 -1.72 12.29 -1.26
C SER A 239 -2.51 12.51 0.04
N GLY A 240 -3.84 12.37 0.02
CA GLY A 240 -4.73 12.69 1.14
C GLY A 240 -4.81 14.18 1.47
N ASN A 241 -4.50 15.06 0.51
CA ASN A 241 -4.54 16.49 0.68
C ASN A 241 -5.69 17.11 -0.13
N TYR A 242 -6.53 17.91 0.51
CA TYR A 242 -7.67 18.55 -0.14
C TYR A 242 -7.27 19.49 -1.30
N ALA A 243 -6.10 20.15 -1.23
CA ALA A 243 -5.59 20.92 -2.36
C ALA A 243 -5.24 20.03 -3.56
N ALA A 244 -4.73 18.83 -3.31
CA ALA A 244 -4.47 17.85 -4.38
C ALA A 244 -5.77 17.31 -5.00
N LEU A 245 -6.82 17.10 -4.19
CA LEU A 245 -8.15 16.77 -4.71
C LEU A 245 -8.71 17.92 -5.57
N GLN A 246 -8.54 19.18 -5.15
CA GLN A 246 -8.90 20.34 -5.95
C GLN A 246 -8.14 20.37 -7.27
N ASN A 247 -6.84 20.09 -7.24
CA ASN A 247 -6.01 19.96 -8.45
C ASN A 247 -6.53 18.86 -9.37
N ALA A 248 -6.90 17.69 -8.81
CA ALA A 248 -7.49 16.59 -9.58
C ALA A 248 -8.77 17.00 -10.31
N ILE A 249 -9.68 17.69 -9.62
CA ILE A 249 -10.92 18.24 -10.21
C ILE A 249 -10.62 19.27 -11.32
N GLN A 250 -9.56 20.06 -11.14
CA GLN A 250 -9.16 21.09 -12.09
C GLN A 250 -8.61 20.50 -13.39
N ILE A 251 -7.71 19.50 -13.30
CA ILE A 251 -6.94 19.02 -14.44
C ILE A 251 -7.64 17.89 -15.23
N VAL A 252 -8.52 17.12 -14.61
CA VAL A 252 -9.22 16.02 -15.30
C VAL A 252 -10.11 16.55 -16.42
N ARG A 253 -10.14 15.86 -17.56
CA ARG A 253 -10.98 16.25 -18.70
C ARG A 253 -12.49 16.21 -18.38
N PRO A 254 -13.34 16.87 -19.19
CA PRO A 254 -14.79 16.62 -19.15
C PRO A 254 -15.12 15.13 -19.32
N ALA A 255 -16.15 14.66 -18.60
CA ALA A 255 -16.55 13.25 -18.47
C ALA A 255 -15.41 12.33 -17.99
N GLY A 256 -14.38 12.89 -17.35
CA GLY A 256 -13.26 12.13 -16.82
C GLY A 256 -13.55 11.51 -15.45
N ARG A 257 -12.60 10.70 -14.98
CA ARG A 257 -12.71 9.97 -13.72
C ARG A 257 -11.66 10.41 -12.71
N ILE A 258 -12.06 10.54 -11.45
CA ILE A 258 -11.15 10.77 -10.32
C ILE A 258 -11.28 9.59 -9.35
N VAL A 259 -10.16 8.95 -9.04
CA VAL A 259 -10.08 7.92 -8.01
C VAL A 259 -9.47 8.50 -6.75
N VAL A 260 -10.19 8.43 -5.65
CA VAL A 260 -9.73 8.88 -4.33
C VAL A 260 -9.29 7.64 -3.55
N GLY A 261 -7.98 7.42 -3.46
CA GLY A 261 -7.37 6.24 -2.83
C GLY A 261 -6.60 6.55 -1.54
N SER A 262 -6.77 7.74 -0.96
CA SER A 262 -6.11 8.18 0.26
C SER A 262 -7.08 8.49 1.39
N VAL A 263 -6.53 8.54 2.61
CA VAL A 263 -7.26 8.94 3.82
C VAL A 263 -7.09 10.45 4.02
N TYR A 264 -8.21 11.16 4.06
CA TYR A 264 -8.25 12.60 4.37
C TYR A 264 -8.56 12.82 5.84
N ALA A 265 -7.86 13.75 6.47
CA ALA A 265 -8.15 14.17 7.84
C ALA A 265 -9.03 15.43 7.85
N GLY A 266 -10.06 15.46 8.72
CA GLY A 266 -10.95 16.61 8.87
C GLY A 266 -11.95 16.80 7.73
N PHE A 267 -12.36 18.04 7.49
CA PHE A 267 -13.37 18.42 6.52
C PHE A 267 -12.77 19.21 5.35
N ALA A 268 -13.34 19.04 4.16
CA ALA A 268 -12.97 19.80 2.97
C ALA A 268 -13.70 21.16 2.95
N ASP A 269 -13.08 22.20 3.46
CA ASP A 269 -13.62 23.56 3.48
C ASP A 269 -13.33 24.38 2.21
N LYS A 270 -12.44 23.90 1.34
CA LYS A 270 -11.94 24.62 0.15
C LYS A 270 -11.94 23.79 -1.12
N VAL A 271 -12.85 22.79 -1.24
CA VAL A 271 -13.01 22.04 -2.50
C VAL A 271 -14.18 22.59 -3.28
N GLU A 272 -13.90 23.17 -4.45
CA GLU A 272 -14.96 23.69 -5.34
C GLU A 272 -15.65 22.54 -6.09
N MET A 273 -16.92 22.33 -5.80
CA MET A 273 -17.71 21.25 -6.41
C MET A 273 -18.38 21.61 -7.74
N ARG A 274 -18.40 22.89 -8.13
CA ARG A 274 -19.04 23.32 -9.38
C ARG A 274 -18.45 22.65 -10.63
N PRO A 275 -17.10 22.46 -10.75
CA PRO A 275 -16.53 21.76 -11.89
C PRO A 275 -16.96 20.27 -11.98
N VAL A 276 -17.24 19.64 -10.85
CA VAL A 276 -17.71 18.22 -10.82
C VAL A 276 -18.99 18.06 -11.64
N MET A 277 -19.98 18.96 -11.43
CA MET A 277 -21.22 18.98 -12.21
C MET A 277 -20.99 19.45 -13.65
N ARG A 278 -20.24 20.55 -13.84
CA ARG A 278 -20.05 21.14 -15.19
C ARG A 278 -19.26 20.27 -16.15
N LYS A 279 -18.33 19.47 -15.62
CA LYS A 279 -17.52 18.52 -16.40
C LYS A 279 -18.13 17.11 -16.40
N GLU A 280 -19.25 16.87 -15.71
CA GLU A 280 -19.87 15.53 -15.57
C GLU A 280 -18.86 14.48 -15.03
N LEU A 281 -18.10 14.85 -13.98
CA LEU A 281 -17.04 13.98 -13.47
C LEU A 281 -17.57 12.79 -12.70
N THR A 282 -16.91 11.65 -12.86
CA THR A 282 -17.06 10.50 -11.98
C THR A 282 -16.01 10.56 -10.87
N ILE A 283 -16.43 10.69 -9.60
CA ILE A 283 -15.54 10.57 -8.44
C ILE A 283 -15.82 9.27 -7.72
N VAL A 284 -14.80 8.43 -7.55
CA VAL A 284 -14.93 7.09 -6.98
C VAL A 284 -13.91 6.91 -5.86
N GLY A 285 -14.36 6.38 -4.70
CA GLY A 285 -13.48 5.99 -3.61
C GLY A 285 -12.87 4.61 -3.87
N ALA A 286 -11.60 4.45 -3.53
CA ALA A 286 -10.92 3.16 -3.52
C ALA A 286 -10.43 2.87 -2.11
N LYS A 287 -10.99 1.83 -1.47
CA LYS A 287 -10.55 1.33 -0.19
C LYS A 287 -9.82 0.01 -0.42
N GLY A 288 -8.50 0.04 -0.40
CA GLY A 288 -7.74 -1.22 -0.35
C GLY A 288 -7.97 -1.99 0.97
N PRO A 289 -7.56 -3.22 1.05
CA PRO A 289 -6.97 -4.03 -0.01
C PRO A 289 -8.03 -4.66 -0.93
N TYR A 290 -7.62 -5.06 -2.13
CA TYR A 290 -8.47 -5.81 -3.06
C TYR A 290 -8.75 -7.20 -2.48
N PRO A 291 -10.00 -7.61 -2.37
CA PRO A 291 -10.32 -8.90 -1.80
C PRO A 291 -9.94 -10.03 -2.76
N ASN A 292 -9.05 -10.87 -2.31
CA ASN A 292 -8.65 -12.05 -3.06
C ASN A 292 -9.73 -13.15 -2.93
N LEU A 293 -10.70 -13.13 -3.80
CA LEU A 293 -11.84 -14.07 -3.76
C LEU A 293 -11.50 -15.49 -4.24
N ASN A 294 -10.35 -15.69 -4.88
CA ASN A 294 -10.01 -16.95 -5.57
C ASN A 294 -8.69 -17.56 -5.06
N ALA A 295 -8.52 -17.65 -3.79
CA ALA A 295 -7.26 -17.98 -3.14
C ALA A 295 -6.84 -19.47 -3.16
N VAL A 296 -7.21 -20.20 -4.17
CA VAL A 296 -6.56 -21.48 -4.48
C VAL A 296 -5.57 -21.21 -5.61
N GLY A 297 -4.35 -20.80 -5.25
CA GLY A 297 -3.25 -20.71 -6.21
C GLY A 297 -2.60 -19.36 -6.47
N GLY A 298 -2.91 -18.32 -5.71
CA GLY A 298 -2.25 -17.02 -5.87
C GLY A 298 -3.22 -15.84 -6.00
N SER A 299 -2.70 -14.63 -5.75
CA SER A 299 -3.47 -13.41 -5.90
C SER A 299 -3.08 -12.67 -7.17
N ALA A 300 -4.05 -12.04 -7.85
CA ALA A 300 -3.76 -11.18 -8.99
C ALA A 300 -2.77 -10.05 -8.63
N SER A 301 -2.79 -9.60 -7.38
CA SER A 301 -1.83 -8.63 -6.85
C SER A 301 -0.44 -9.23 -6.66
N LEU A 302 -0.32 -10.51 -6.27
CA LEU A 302 0.97 -11.22 -6.22
C LEU A 302 1.55 -11.41 -7.62
N ASP A 303 0.73 -11.82 -8.59
CA ASP A 303 1.18 -11.95 -9.98
C ASP A 303 1.71 -10.61 -10.53
N MET A 304 1.01 -9.51 -10.22
CA MET A 304 1.45 -8.18 -10.60
C MET A 304 2.70 -7.74 -9.83
N LEU A 305 2.83 -8.06 -8.55
CA LEU A 305 4.05 -7.79 -7.77
C LEU A 305 5.25 -8.52 -8.38
N VAL A 306 5.11 -9.81 -8.71
CA VAL A 306 6.17 -10.59 -9.36
C VAL A 306 6.52 -10.00 -10.73
N LYS A 307 5.52 -9.63 -11.54
CA LYS A 307 5.74 -8.99 -12.85
C LYS A 307 6.49 -7.66 -12.74
N LEU A 308 6.24 -6.88 -11.70
CA LEU A 308 6.78 -5.52 -11.52
C LEU A 308 7.93 -5.46 -10.49
N GLN A 309 8.44 -6.61 -10.02
CA GLN A 309 9.39 -6.67 -8.92
C GLN A 309 10.65 -5.80 -9.12
N ASP A 310 11.20 -5.77 -10.34
CA ASP A 310 12.40 -4.98 -10.64
C ASP A 310 12.15 -3.47 -10.53
N ASP A 311 10.99 -3.00 -10.96
CA ASP A 311 10.60 -1.61 -10.80
C ASP A 311 10.31 -1.26 -9.34
N LEU A 312 9.58 -2.13 -8.63
CA LEU A 312 9.21 -1.89 -7.25
C LEU A 312 10.41 -1.96 -6.31
N ARG A 313 11.42 -2.76 -6.65
CA ARG A 313 12.68 -2.81 -5.89
C ARG A 313 13.41 -1.45 -5.86
N ARG A 314 13.25 -0.61 -6.87
CA ARG A 314 13.87 0.72 -6.95
C ARG A 314 13.37 1.70 -5.88
N ILE A 315 12.15 1.51 -5.35
CA ILE A 315 11.64 2.38 -4.28
C ILE A 315 12.07 1.92 -2.89
N ILE A 316 12.65 0.72 -2.74
CA ILE A 316 12.99 0.12 -1.46
C ILE A 316 14.33 0.64 -0.96
N THR A 317 14.36 1.06 0.30
CA THR A 317 15.57 1.27 1.08
C THR A 317 15.56 0.30 2.26
N VAL A 318 16.57 -0.57 2.35
CA VAL A 318 16.66 -1.63 3.36
C VAL A 318 17.39 -1.12 4.58
N TYR A 319 16.89 -1.47 5.77
CA TYR A 319 17.47 -1.16 7.07
C TYR A 319 17.51 -2.43 7.93
N GLU A 320 18.54 -2.59 8.72
CA GLU A 320 18.53 -3.59 9.80
C GLU A 320 17.64 -3.13 10.96
N ALA A 321 17.12 -4.06 11.75
CA ALA A 321 16.24 -3.75 12.88
C ALA A 321 16.84 -2.75 13.89
N LYS A 322 18.18 -2.74 14.06
CA LYS A 322 18.88 -1.76 14.91
C LYS A 322 18.76 -0.32 14.41
N ASP A 323 18.56 -0.12 13.10
CA ASP A 323 18.45 1.17 12.43
C ASP A 323 16.98 1.59 12.19
N ALA A 324 16.03 0.95 12.86
CA ALA A 324 14.60 1.15 12.64
C ALA A 324 14.15 2.61 12.81
N ILE A 325 14.66 3.33 13.81
CA ILE A 325 14.34 4.76 14.02
C ILE A 325 14.70 5.55 12.76
N ARG A 326 15.90 5.33 12.22
CA ARG A 326 16.37 5.98 10.99
C ARG A 326 15.46 5.62 9.79
N ALA A 327 15.00 4.36 9.71
CA ALA A 327 14.08 3.93 8.65
C ALA A 327 12.77 4.73 8.67
N PHE A 328 12.20 4.96 9.87
CA PHE A 328 11.01 5.81 10.05
C PHE A 328 11.29 7.28 9.69
N GLU A 329 12.40 7.85 10.17
CA GLU A 329 12.79 9.24 9.90
C GLU A 329 13.04 9.49 8.41
N ASP A 330 13.72 8.57 7.72
CA ASP A 330 14.01 8.69 6.30
C ASP A 330 12.73 8.63 5.45
N MET A 331 11.78 7.79 5.82
CA MET A 331 10.48 7.76 5.16
C MET A 331 9.65 9.02 5.45
N MET A 332 9.66 9.53 6.68
CA MET A 332 8.96 10.76 7.06
C MET A 332 9.52 12.01 6.39
N SER A 333 10.83 12.10 6.23
CA SER A 333 11.50 13.22 5.55
C SER A 333 11.44 13.11 4.03
N GLY A 334 11.12 11.92 3.50
CA GLY A 334 11.11 11.62 2.07
C GLY A 334 12.48 11.28 1.48
N ARG A 335 13.50 11.05 2.31
CA ARG A 335 14.80 10.48 1.89
C ARG A 335 14.63 9.06 1.37
N ALA A 336 13.81 8.24 2.02
CA ALA A 336 13.36 6.95 1.50
C ALA A 336 11.92 7.05 0.97
N ILE A 337 11.61 6.35 -0.12
CA ILE A 337 10.24 6.21 -0.61
C ILE A 337 9.55 5.11 0.18
N LYS A 338 10.17 3.93 0.27
CA LYS A 338 9.68 2.78 1.02
C LYS A 338 10.82 2.18 1.83
N SER A 339 10.72 2.26 3.14
CA SER A 339 11.67 1.62 4.06
C SER A 339 11.22 0.20 4.36
N VAL A 340 12.17 -0.75 4.28
CA VAL A 340 11.97 -2.16 4.65
C VAL A 340 12.97 -2.51 5.73
N ILE A 341 12.48 -3.05 6.85
CA ILE A 341 13.30 -3.47 7.99
C ILE A 341 13.51 -4.99 7.90
N THR A 342 14.76 -5.43 8.05
CA THR A 342 15.14 -6.85 8.06
C THR A 342 15.49 -7.30 9.48
N PHE A 343 15.08 -8.55 9.81
CA PHE A 343 15.31 -9.21 11.09
C PHE A 343 16.25 -10.40 10.86
N GLN A 344 17.54 -10.15 10.90
CA GLN A 344 18.57 -11.20 10.85
C GLN A 344 18.98 -11.65 12.25
#